data_bd05f90288ec9f614474e1e6e61f138e
#
_entry.id   bd05f90288ec9f614474e1e6e61f138e
#
_cell.length_a   1.000
_cell.length_b   1.000
_cell.length_c   1.000
_cell.angle_alpha   90.00
_cell.angle_beta   90.00
_cell.angle_gamma   90.00
#
_symmetry.space_group_name_H-M   'P 1'
#
loop_
_entity.id
_entity.type
_entity.pdbx_description
1 polymer ?
#
loop_
_entity_poly.entity_id
_entity_poly.type
_entity_poly.pdbx_seq_one_letter_code
_entity_poly.pdbx_strand_id
1 'polypeptide(L)'
;TVDIQETLIKSAADLISEEAPNYQYVAGRLINYHLRKQVYGDYTPWHLLKLVEHNVEQGFYDRGLLEAYNADEWTKLDNYIKHDRDETFTYVAMEQWRGKYLVQNRVTGEMFETPQMAYMLIAATLFQSYPKETRLQWVKDYYDAISNFDVSLPTPVMAGVRTPQKQFSSCVLIETDDSLDSINATAASIVKYVSQKAGIGIGAGRIRALGSPIRKGDAFHTGVTPFYKLFQSATRSCSQGGVRNGAATLYYPIWHYEIEDLLVLKNNKGTEDNRVRQMDYGVQFNKLMYERLITNGDITVFSPHDLPEMYEAFFNDQDKFKELYERAERNTKLRKKTYKAADLFSRFMQERKDTGRIYLQNVDHANTHSPFDEKIAPVKMSNLCAEIDLPTVPLKDVNDEDGRIALCTLSAINWGNVKSPHDFEKMCKLAVRGLDAL
;
A
#
# COMPACT_ATOMS: atom_id res chain seq x y z
N THR A 1 -8.20 6.25 38.74
CA THR A 1 -6.97 6.74 38.09
C THR A 1 -6.73 5.95 36.78
N VAL A 2 -5.94 6.48 35.87
CA VAL A 2 -5.58 5.85 34.58
C VAL A 2 -5.02 4.44 34.82
N ASP A 3 -4.16 4.26 35.81
CA ASP A 3 -3.54 2.98 36.12
C ASP A 3 -4.55 1.88 36.53
N ILE A 4 -5.62 2.24 37.22
CA ILE A 4 -6.68 1.28 37.60
C ILE A 4 -7.43 0.82 36.36
N GLN A 5 -7.75 1.73 35.43
CA GLN A 5 -8.49 1.41 34.22
C GLN A 5 -7.64 0.55 33.27
N GLU A 6 -6.36 0.91 33.08
CA GLU A 6 -5.43 0.08 32.27
C GLU A 6 -5.21 -1.30 32.91
N THR A 7 -5.16 -1.41 34.24
CA THR A 7 -5.07 -2.71 34.93
C THR A 7 -6.33 -3.55 34.69
N LEU A 8 -7.52 -2.96 34.75
CA LEU A 8 -8.78 -3.67 34.46
C LEU A 8 -8.83 -4.17 33.00
N ILE A 9 -8.43 -3.32 32.05
CA ILE A 9 -8.34 -3.71 30.64
C ILE A 9 -7.42 -4.91 30.46
N LYS A 10 -6.20 -4.85 31.01
CA LYS A 10 -5.22 -5.93 30.93
C LYS A 10 -5.73 -7.22 31.59
N SER A 11 -6.32 -7.10 32.79
CA SER A 11 -6.89 -8.26 33.49
C SER A 11 -8.01 -8.93 32.70
N ALA A 12 -8.87 -8.15 32.02
CA ALA A 12 -9.88 -8.70 31.15
C ALA A 12 -9.29 -9.34 29.87
N ALA A 13 -8.23 -8.73 29.31
CA ALA A 13 -7.55 -9.25 28.13
C ALA A 13 -6.82 -10.57 28.44
N ASP A 14 -6.21 -10.71 29.62
CA ASP A 14 -5.53 -11.93 30.05
C ASP A 14 -6.47 -13.13 30.27
N LEU A 15 -7.77 -12.88 30.39
CA LEU A 15 -8.81 -13.92 30.50
C LEU A 15 -9.34 -14.39 29.15
N ILE A 16 -8.90 -13.83 28.04
CA ILE A 16 -9.32 -14.26 26.71
C ILE A 16 -8.74 -15.65 26.42
N SER A 17 -9.59 -16.63 26.24
CA SER A 17 -9.21 -18.01 25.93
C SER A 17 -10.25 -18.68 25.03
N GLU A 18 -9.98 -19.91 24.58
CA GLU A 18 -10.97 -20.70 23.82
C GLU A 18 -12.22 -21.01 24.65
N GLU A 19 -12.05 -21.21 25.98
CA GLU A 19 -13.15 -21.48 26.91
C GLU A 19 -13.94 -20.21 27.27
N ALA A 20 -13.31 -19.04 27.20
CA ALA A 20 -13.89 -17.75 27.59
C ALA A 20 -13.68 -16.65 26.53
N PRO A 21 -14.09 -16.88 25.25
CA PRO A 21 -13.80 -15.96 24.14
C PRO A 21 -14.48 -14.59 24.30
N ASN A 22 -15.54 -14.51 25.06
CA ASN A 22 -16.30 -13.27 25.24
C ASN A 22 -15.56 -12.21 26.06
N TYR A 23 -14.50 -12.55 26.77
CA TYR A 23 -13.65 -11.56 27.44
C TYR A 23 -13.01 -10.56 26.45
N GLN A 24 -12.86 -10.93 25.17
CA GLN A 24 -12.43 -9.98 24.15
C GLN A 24 -13.36 -8.75 24.02
N TYR A 25 -14.67 -8.94 24.18
CA TYR A 25 -15.65 -7.86 24.17
C TYR A 25 -15.67 -7.10 25.48
N VAL A 26 -15.46 -7.78 26.61
CA VAL A 26 -15.34 -7.13 27.93
C VAL A 26 -14.15 -6.15 27.91
N ALA A 27 -12.99 -6.63 27.48
CA ALA A 27 -11.78 -5.80 27.37
C ALA A 27 -11.98 -4.64 26.38
N GLY A 28 -12.60 -4.90 25.20
CA GLY A 28 -12.95 -3.86 24.23
C GLY A 28 -13.87 -2.77 24.78
N ARG A 29 -14.90 -3.14 25.51
CA ARG A 29 -15.81 -2.19 26.17
C ARG A 29 -15.13 -1.38 27.27
N LEU A 30 -14.26 -2.00 28.05
CA LEU A 30 -13.46 -1.27 29.06
C LEU A 30 -12.55 -0.23 28.41
N ILE A 31 -11.92 -0.54 27.26
CA ILE A 31 -11.16 0.43 26.49
C ILE A 31 -12.06 1.58 26.03
N ASN A 32 -13.25 1.28 25.49
CA ASN A 32 -14.18 2.32 25.02
C ASN A 32 -14.60 3.26 26.16
N TYR A 33 -14.95 2.73 27.34
CA TYR A 33 -15.26 3.54 28.53
C TYR A 33 -14.09 4.42 28.94
N HIS A 34 -12.88 3.85 29.00
CA HIS A 34 -11.68 4.62 29.30
C HIS A 34 -11.43 5.74 28.29
N LEU A 35 -11.57 5.43 26.98
CA LEU A 35 -11.41 6.37 25.88
C LEU A 35 -12.42 7.54 25.98
N ARG A 36 -13.71 7.24 26.24
CA ARG A 36 -14.74 8.28 26.43
C ARG A 36 -14.37 9.22 27.58
N LYS A 37 -13.88 8.66 28.69
CA LYS A 37 -13.44 9.46 29.84
C LYS A 37 -12.24 10.35 29.50
N GLN A 38 -11.31 9.86 28.70
CA GLN A 38 -10.16 10.64 28.23
C GLN A 38 -10.59 11.79 27.31
N VAL A 39 -11.44 11.50 26.32
CA VAL A 39 -11.81 12.46 25.27
C VAL A 39 -12.80 13.51 25.79
N TYR A 40 -13.80 13.10 26.57
CA TYR A 40 -14.92 13.96 26.93
C TYR A 40 -14.90 14.43 28.40
N GLY A 41 -14.00 13.88 29.20
CA GLY A 41 -14.03 14.07 30.65
C GLY A 41 -15.15 13.31 31.37
N ASP A 42 -16.05 12.68 30.63
CA ASP A 42 -17.20 11.90 31.08
C ASP A 42 -17.43 10.70 30.14
N TYR A 43 -18.36 9.81 30.48
CA TYR A 43 -18.72 8.64 29.65
C TYR A 43 -19.70 8.99 28.51
N THR A 44 -20.36 10.13 28.60
CA THR A 44 -21.30 10.64 27.61
C THR A 44 -20.54 11.42 26.53
N PRO A 45 -20.64 11.03 25.25
CA PRO A 45 -20.03 11.78 24.17
C PRO A 45 -20.50 13.22 24.05
N TRP A 46 -19.61 14.13 23.69
CA TRP A 46 -20.02 15.49 23.36
C TRP A 46 -20.88 15.50 22.11
N HIS A 47 -21.68 16.58 21.95
CA HIS A 47 -22.29 16.86 20.65
C HIS A 47 -21.26 17.00 19.56
N LEU A 48 -21.51 16.43 18.37
CA LEU A 48 -20.55 16.33 17.26
C LEU A 48 -19.96 17.69 16.87
N LEU A 49 -20.79 18.74 16.78
CA LEU A 49 -20.30 20.08 16.46
C LEU A 49 -19.31 20.59 17.50
N LYS A 50 -19.58 20.41 18.80
CA LYS A 50 -18.66 20.81 19.89
C LYS A 50 -17.29 20.10 19.74
N LEU A 51 -17.31 18.81 19.39
CA LEU A 51 -16.07 18.05 19.15
C LEU A 51 -15.29 18.60 17.95
N VAL A 52 -16.00 18.92 16.86
CA VAL A 52 -15.38 19.48 15.63
C VAL A 52 -14.78 20.85 15.91
N GLU A 53 -15.53 21.76 16.56
CA GLU A 53 -15.06 23.10 16.94
C GLU A 53 -13.79 23.01 17.78
N HIS A 54 -13.82 22.21 18.84
CA HIS A 54 -12.67 22.01 19.74
C HIS A 54 -11.44 21.51 18.98
N ASN A 55 -11.58 20.48 18.15
CA ASN A 55 -10.44 19.87 17.45
C ASN A 55 -9.94 20.71 16.26
N VAL A 56 -10.78 21.52 15.63
CA VAL A 56 -10.37 22.52 14.64
C VAL A 56 -9.57 23.64 15.31
N GLU A 57 -10.00 24.13 16.47
CA GLU A 57 -9.27 25.14 17.24
C GLU A 57 -7.87 24.66 17.66
N GLN A 58 -7.76 23.39 18.04
CA GLN A 58 -6.48 22.74 18.36
C GLN A 58 -5.63 22.36 17.12
N GLY A 59 -6.15 22.53 15.91
CA GLY A 59 -5.47 22.20 14.66
C GLY A 59 -5.42 20.70 14.33
N PHE A 60 -6.21 19.87 14.99
CA PHE A 60 -6.29 18.43 14.75
C PHE A 60 -7.23 18.07 13.60
N TYR A 61 -8.32 18.84 13.43
CA TYR A 61 -9.25 18.66 12.32
C TYR A 61 -9.11 19.73 11.26
N ASP A 62 -9.51 19.39 10.04
CA ASP A 62 -9.53 20.33 8.91
C ASP A 62 -10.66 21.36 9.12
N ARG A 63 -10.30 22.64 8.99
CA ARG A 63 -11.24 23.75 9.14
C ARG A 63 -12.39 23.71 8.12
N GLY A 64 -12.16 23.14 6.95
CA GLY A 64 -13.17 22.97 5.91
C GLY A 64 -14.43 22.26 6.39
N LEU A 65 -14.35 21.42 7.41
CA LEU A 65 -15.52 20.77 8.03
C LEU A 65 -16.52 21.77 8.59
N LEU A 66 -16.05 22.82 9.31
CA LEU A 66 -16.92 23.85 9.86
C LEU A 66 -17.55 24.75 8.77
N GLU A 67 -16.83 24.92 7.66
CA GLU A 67 -17.31 25.71 6.53
C GLU A 67 -18.34 24.95 5.67
N ALA A 68 -18.24 23.63 5.65
CA ALA A 68 -19.08 22.77 4.82
C ALA A 68 -20.52 22.63 5.35
N TYR A 69 -20.72 22.51 6.65
CA TYR A 69 -21.99 22.17 7.28
C TYR A 69 -22.46 23.26 8.24
N ASN A 70 -23.77 23.54 8.25
CA ASN A 70 -24.37 24.44 9.24
C ASN A 70 -24.75 23.70 10.55
N ALA A 71 -25.12 24.43 11.56
CA ALA A 71 -25.46 23.88 12.91
C ALA A 71 -26.61 22.86 12.89
N ASP A 72 -27.65 23.09 12.07
CA ASP A 72 -28.76 22.15 11.90
C ASP A 72 -28.34 20.82 11.28
N GLU A 73 -27.46 20.88 10.26
CA GLU A 73 -26.89 19.69 9.63
C GLU A 73 -26.02 18.90 10.63
N TRP A 74 -25.17 19.58 11.41
CA TRP A 74 -24.40 18.94 12.47
C TRP A 74 -25.29 18.25 13.51
N THR A 75 -26.37 18.88 13.91
CA THR A 75 -27.35 18.29 14.85
C THR A 75 -28.04 17.05 14.26
N LYS A 76 -28.36 17.07 12.95
CA LYS A 76 -28.92 15.90 12.25
C LYS A 76 -27.93 14.75 12.14
N LEU A 77 -26.65 15.02 11.97
CA LEU A 77 -25.60 14.00 11.95
C LEU A 77 -25.32 13.45 13.34
N ASP A 78 -25.24 14.31 14.37
CA ASP A 78 -25.06 13.93 15.77
C ASP A 78 -26.14 12.94 16.23
N ASN A 79 -27.40 13.29 16.01
CA ASN A 79 -28.55 12.44 16.34
C ASN A 79 -28.58 11.11 15.59
N TYR A 80 -27.84 10.99 14.50
CA TYR A 80 -27.77 9.76 13.70
C TYR A 80 -26.68 8.80 14.20
N ILE A 81 -25.66 9.27 14.93
CA ILE A 81 -24.57 8.45 15.42
C ILE A 81 -25.07 7.33 16.33
N LYS A 82 -24.61 6.12 16.10
CA LYS A 82 -24.92 4.91 16.88
C LYS A 82 -23.73 4.52 17.75
N HIS A 83 -23.59 5.20 18.89
CA HIS A 83 -22.48 5.00 19.82
C HIS A 83 -22.41 3.59 20.43
N ASP A 84 -23.54 2.86 20.43
CA ASP A 84 -23.63 1.47 20.85
C ASP A 84 -22.88 0.49 19.94
N ARG A 85 -22.64 0.86 18.69
CA ARG A 85 -21.82 0.05 17.77
C ARG A 85 -20.38 -0.16 18.29
N ASP A 86 -19.85 0.77 19.07
CA ASP A 86 -18.52 0.62 19.68
C ASP A 86 -18.45 -0.55 20.69
N GLU A 87 -19.59 -0.98 21.22
CA GLU A 87 -19.66 -2.11 22.15
C GLU A 87 -19.46 -3.47 21.50
N THR A 88 -19.52 -3.51 20.16
CA THR A 88 -19.27 -4.72 19.35
C THR A 88 -17.79 -4.93 19.06
N PHE A 89 -16.93 -3.96 19.37
CA PHE A 89 -15.51 -4.08 19.11
C PHE A 89 -14.82 -5.01 20.10
N THR A 90 -13.97 -5.86 19.57
CA THR A 90 -13.08 -6.72 20.36
C THR A 90 -11.93 -5.91 20.96
N TYR A 91 -11.21 -6.49 21.91
CA TYR A 91 -9.98 -5.94 22.48
C TYR A 91 -9.00 -5.50 21.39
N VAL A 92 -8.70 -6.41 20.45
CA VAL A 92 -7.74 -6.15 19.36
C VAL A 92 -8.23 -5.02 18.44
N ALA A 93 -9.54 -4.96 18.15
CA ALA A 93 -10.11 -3.90 17.34
C ALA A 93 -9.95 -2.53 18.01
N MET A 94 -10.23 -2.43 19.30
CA MET A 94 -10.07 -1.18 20.06
C MET A 94 -8.60 -0.76 20.19
N GLU A 95 -7.67 -1.71 20.36
CA GLU A 95 -6.23 -1.42 20.35
C GLU A 95 -5.77 -0.91 18.96
N GLN A 96 -6.35 -1.44 17.86
CA GLN A 96 -6.12 -0.91 16.52
C GLN A 96 -6.59 0.55 16.38
N TRP A 97 -7.79 0.86 16.91
CA TRP A 97 -8.33 2.21 16.92
C TRP A 97 -7.41 3.17 17.68
N ARG A 98 -7.09 2.85 18.94
CA ARG A 98 -6.18 3.65 19.77
C ARG A 98 -4.80 3.82 19.15
N GLY A 99 -4.25 2.74 18.64
CA GLY A 99 -2.88 2.72 18.13
C GLY A 99 -2.71 3.37 16.75
N LYS A 100 -3.74 3.35 15.87
CA LYS A 100 -3.55 3.69 14.45
C LYS A 100 -4.51 4.73 13.89
N TYR A 101 -5.79 4.72 14.28
CA TYR A 101 -6.83 5.42 13.53
C TYR A 101 -7.34 6.68 14.19
N LEU A 102 -7.46 6.70 15.53
CA LEU A 102 -7.94 7.86 16.26
C LEU A 102 -6.92 9.01 16.18
N VAL A 103 -7.45 10.21 16.02
CA VAL A 103 -6.67 11.43 16.12
C VAL A 103 -6.19 11.60 17.57
N GLN A 104 -4.88 11.78 17.71
CA GLN A 104 -4.22 11.81 19.02
C GLN A 104 -2.92 12.60 18.97
N ASN A 105 -2.52 13.14 20.12
CA ASN A 105 -1.16 13.61 20.33
C ASN A 105 -0.27 12.43 20.72
N ARG A 106 0.59 11.98 19.82
CA ARG A 106 1.44 10.78 20.04
C ARG A 106 2.57 11.00 21.05
N VAL A 107 2.87 12.25 21.39
CA VAL A 107 3.87 12.60 22.40
C VAL A 107 3.28 12.48 23.80
N THR A 108 2.06 13.00 24.01
CA THR A 108 1.37 12.99 25.30
C THR A 108 0.49 11.75 25.50
N GLY A 109 0.10 11.06 24.44
CA GLY A 109 -0.87 9.96 24.45
C GLY A 109 -2.32 10.43 24.54
N GLU A 110 -2.58 11.74 24.46
CA GLU A 110 -3.93 12.31 24.53
C GLU A 110 -4.74 11.98 23.29
N MET A 111 -5.98 11.49 23.48
CA MET A 111 -6.94 11.13 22.45
C MET A 111 -7.98 12.22 22.26
N PHE A 112 -8.40 12.48 21.01
CA PHE A 112 -9.30 13.59 20.69
C PHE A 112 -10.63 13.16 20.09
N GLU A 113 -10.89 11.87 19.97
CA GLU A 113 -12.14 11.34 19.39
C GLU A 113 -12.38 9.89 19.79
N THR A 114 -13.58 9.38 19.50
CA THR A 114 -13.99 7.99 19.65
C THR A 114 -14.35 7.38 18.29
N PRO A 115 -14.41 6.04 18.15
CA PRO A 115 -14.58 5.40 16.84
C PRO A 115 -15.81 5.86 16.06
N GLN A 116 -17.00 5.96 16.70
CA GLN A 116 -18.21 6.37 15.99
C GLN A 116 -18.17 7.83 15.54
N MET A 117 -17.56 8.72 16.34
CA MET A 117 -17.31 10.11 15.93
C MET A 117 -16.37 10.14 14.71
N ALA A 118 -15.29 9.35 14.74
CA ALA A 118 -14.36 9.26 13.61
C ALA A 118 -15.04 8.75 12.34
N TYR A 119 -15.86 7.69 12.41
CA TYR A 119 -16.60 7.19 11.26
C TYR A 119 -17.55 8.24 10.68
N MET A 120 -18.31 8.95 11.53
CA MET A 120 -19.21 10.01 11.06
C MET A 120 -18.44 11.14 10.39
N LEU A 121 -17.30 11.55 10.95
CA LEU A 121 -16.48 12.62 10.39
C LEU A 121 -15.76 12.22 9.10
N ILE A 122 -15.36 10.95 8.95
CA ILE A 122 -14.85 10.42 7.68
C ILE A 122 -15.95 10.56 6.60
N ALA A 123 -17.15 10.08 6.89
CA ALA A 123 -18.27 10.19 5.95
C ALA A 123 -18.62 11.65 5.64
N ALA A 124 -18.70 12.51 6.64
CA ALA A 124 -18.96 13.93 6.46
C ALA A 124 -17.91 14.61 5.59
N THR A 125 -16.62 14.32 5.79
CA THR A 125 -15.54 14.91 5.00
C THR A 125 -15.61 14.47 3.53
N LEU A 126 -15.83 13.18 3.27
CA LEU A 126 -15.88 12.66 1.91
C LEU A 126 -17.03 13.27 1.11
N PHE A 127 -18.19 13.46 1.69
CA PHE A 127 -19.38 13.96 0.98
C PHE A 127 -19.68 15.45 1.17
N GLN A 128 -18.75 16.22 1.76
CA GLN A 128 -18.93 17.65 2.05
C GLN A 128 -19.23 18.52 0.80
N SER A 129 -18.65 18.16 -0.34
CA SER A 129 -18.81 18.86 -1.62
C SER A 129 -20.08 18.47 -2.40
N TYR A 130 -20.83 17.45 -1.95
CA TYR A 130 -22.06 17.03 -2.60
C TYR A 130 -23.19 18.07 -2.44
N PRO A 131 -24.20 18.07 -3.34
CA PRO A 131 -25.34 18.99 -3.24
C PRO A 131 -26.00 18.92 -1.87
N LYS A 132 -26.32 20.10 -1.29
CA LYS A 132 -26.87 20.23 0.08
C LYS A 132 -28.11 19.39 0.32
N GLU A 133 -28.93 19.20 -0.71
CA GLU A 133 -30.19 18.47 -0.67
C GLU A 133 -29.98 16.97 -0.45
N THR A 134 -28.84 16.43 -0.90
CA THR A 134 -28.57 14.98 -0.90
C THR A 134 -27.40 14.56 -0.02
N ARG A 135 -26.47 15.47 0.31
CA ARG A 135 -25.22 15.13 0.99
C ARG A 135 -25.41 14.44 2.35
N LEU A 136 -26.39 14.89 3.14
CA LEU A 136 -26.63 14.27 4.45
C LEU A 136 -27.07 12.81 4.33
N GLN A 137 -27.81 12.45 3.28
CA GLN A 137 -28.19 11.08 3.03
C GLN A 137 -26.97 10.24 2.65
N TRP A 138 -26.10 10.76 1.77
CA TRP A 138 -24.83 10.09 1.44
C TRP A 138 -23.93 9.90 2.66
N VAL A 139 -23.81 10.90 3.51
CA VAL A 139 -23.04 10.82 4.76
C VAL A 139 -23.58 9.71 5.64
N LYS A 140 -24.92 9.65 5.85
CA LYS A 140 -25.58 8.63 6.68
C LYS A 140 -25.40 7.23 6.12
N ASP A 141 -25.63 7.04 4.81
CA ASP A 141 -25.50 5.75 4.15
C ASP A 141 -24.05 5.24 4.20
N TYR A 142 -23.09 6.15 4.02
CA TYR A 142 -21.67 5.78 4.08
C TYR A 142 -21.22 5.51 5.52
N TYR A 143 -21.65 6.32 6.49
CA TYR A 143 -21.42 6.07 7.90
C TYR A 143 -21.95 4.69 8.30
N ASP A 144 -23.15 4.33 7.91
CA ASP A 144 -23.70 3.00 8.18
C ASP A 144 -22.86 1.88 7.54
N ALA A 145 -22.46 2.05 6.28
CA ALA A 145 -21.68 1.05 5.58
C ALA A 145 -20.32 0.78 6.25
N ILE A 146 -19.62 1.84 6.69
CA ILE A 146 -18.29 1.68 7.32
C ILE A 146 -18.37 1.28 8.80
N SER A 147 -19.37 1.77 9.54
CA SER A 147 -19.51 1.47 10.97
C SER A 147 -20.19 0.14 11.26
N ASN A 148 -20.92 -0.44 10.31
CA ASN A 148 -21.45 -1.81 10.34
C ASN A 148 -20.48 -2.84 9.73
N PHE A 149 -19.29 -2.43 9.29
CA PHE A 149 -18.30 -3.27 8.62
C PHE A 149 -18.77 -3.87 7.30
N ASP A 150 -19.68 -3.22 6.58
CA ASP A 150 -20.05 -3.61 5.22
C ASP A 150 -18.95 -3.24 4.23
N VAL A 151 -18.29 -2.10 4.48
CA VAL A 151 -17.17 -1.56 3.71
C VAL A 151 -16.02 -1.22 4.65
N SER A 152 -14.82 -1.66 4.33
CA SER A 152 -13.60 -1.32 5.06
C SER A 152 -12.79 -0.27 4.31
N LEU A 153 -12.04 0.54 5.06
CA LEU A 153 -11.21 1.63 4.56
C LEU A 153 -9.74 1.43 4.92
N PRO A 154 -8.80 1.93 4.08
CA PRO A 154 -7.38 1.80 4.33
C PRO A 154 -6.92 2.77 5.44
N THR A 155 -5.78 2.44 6.04
CA THR A 155 -5.19 3.21 7.13
C THR A 155 -5.07 4.72 6.86
N PRO A 156 -4.62 5.21 5.68
CA PRO A 156 -4.53 6.65 5.44
C PRO A 156 -5.87 7.37 5.49
N VAL A 157 -6.94 6.74 4.99
CA VAL A 157 -8.31 7.29 5.04
C VAL A 157 -8.84 7.29 6.47
N MET A 158 -8.72 6.14 7.17
CA MET A 158 -9.18 6.00 8.55
C MET A 158 -8.50 6.98 9.51
N ALA A 159 -7.21 7.24 9.32
CA ALA A 159 -6.43 8.10 10.21
C ALA A 159 -6.39 9.57 9.80
N GLY A 160 -6.66 9.89 8.52
CA GLY A 160 -6.28 11.19 7.96
C GLY A 160 -7.41 12.05 7.39
N VAL A 161 -8.48 11.49 6.86
CA VAL A 161 -9.44 12.23 6.01
C VAL A 161 -10.03 13.48 6.67
N ARG A 162 -10.34 13.44 7.97
CA ARG A 162 -10.88 14.57 8.73
C ARG A 162 -9.83 15.55 9.24
N THR A 163 -8.56 15.27 8.99
CA THR A 163 -7.42 16.08 9.46
C THR A 163 -6.87 16.98 8.35
N PRO A 164 -5.92 17.90 8.61
CA PRO A 164 -5.26 18.68 7.56
C PRO A 164 -4.43 17.86 6.57
N GLN A 165 -4.26 16.56 6.78
CA GLN A 165 -3.55 15.66 5.87
C GLN A 165 -4.31 15.55 4.53
N LYS A 166 -3.56 15.58 3.40
CA LYS A 166 -4.15 15.53 2.05
C LYS A 166 -3.65 14.35 1.21
N GLN A 167 -2.86 13.42 1.77
CA GLN A 167 -2.40 12.21 1.09
C GLN A 167 -3.10 10.99 1.69
N PHE A 168 -3.94 10.30 0.91
CA PHE A 168 -4.77 9.18 1.36
C PHE A 168 -4.48 7.87 0.62
N SER A 169 -3.60 7.88 -0.40
CA SER A 169 -3.22 6.67 -1.11
C SER A 169 -2.43 5.75 -0.21
N SER A 170 -2.88 4.51 -0.08
CA SER A 170 -2.21 3.49 0.72
C SER A 170 -1.09 2.79 -0.04
N CYS A 171 -1.16 2.81 -1.38
CA CYS A 171 -0.20 2.17 -2.27
C CYS A 171 0.29 3.15 -3.33
N VAL A 172 1.59 3.14 -3.58
CA VAL A 172 2.28 4.02 -4.53
C VAL A 172 3.22 3.19 -5.38
N LEU A 173 3.18 3.35 -6.69
CA LEU A 173 4.02 2.66 -7.66
C LEU A 173 5.01 3.65 -8.28
N ILE A 174 6.31 3.36 -8.13
CA ILE A 174 7.40 4.24 -8.58
C ILE A 174 8.33 3.42 -9.47
N GLU A 175 8.45 3.82 -10.73
CA GLU A 175 9.40 3.22 -11.67
C GLU A 175 10.71 4.02 -11.69
N THR A 176 11.85 3.34 -11.74
CA THR A 176 13.16 3.95 -11.91
C THR A 176 13.75 3.64 -13.28
N ASP A 177 14.43 4.59 -13.89
CA ASP A 177 15.21 4.40 -15.10
C ASP A 177 16.69 4.09 -14.77
N ASP A 178 17.47 3.76 -15.81
CA ASP A 178 18.88 3.41 -15.75
C ASP A 178 19.79 4.66 -15.72
N SER A 179 19.51 5.60 -14.80
CA SER A 179 20.32 6.78 -14.56
C SER A 179 20.42 7.12 -13.07
N LEU A 180 21.50 7.75 -12.64
CA LEU A 180 21.67 8.15 -11.24
C LEU A 180 20.60 9.17 -10.80
N ASP A 181 20.20 10.07 -11.69
CA ASP A 181 19.19 11.07 -11.39
C ASP A 181 17.83 10.44 -11.18
N SER A 182 17.43 9.47 -12.01
CA SER A 182 16.20 8.71 -11.84
C SER A 182 16.23 7.85 -10.58
N ILE A 183 17.34 7.19 -10.27
CA ILE A 183 17.52 6.39 -9.06
C ILE A 183 17.38 7.30 -7.81
N ASN A 184 17.99 8.48 -7.82
CA ASN A 184 17.87 9.46 -6.73
C ASN A 184 16.45 10.00 -6.60
N ALA A 185 15.77 10.31 -7.70
CA ALA A 185 14.38 10.75 -7.71
C ALA A 185 13.45 9.67 -7.12
N THR A 186 13.69 8.41 -7.48
CA THR A 186 12.97 7.26 -6.91
C THR A 186 13.19 7.17 -5.40
N ALA A 187 14.42 7.25 -4.92
CA ALA A 187 14.72 7.21 -3.48
C ALA A 187 14.07 8.37 -2.71
N ALA A 188 14.11 9.59 -3.25
CA ALA A 188 13.45 10.77 -2.67
C ALA A 188 11.94 10.60 -2.59
N SER A 189 11.32 10.08 -3.65
CA SER A 189 9.88 9.79 -3.70
C SER A 189 9.48 8.73 -2.68
N ILE A 190 10.26 7.64 -2.55
CA ILE A 190 10.05 6.60 -1.54
C ILE A 190 9.99 7.22 -0.13
N VAL A 191 10.99 8.01 0.26
CA VAL A 191 11.04 8.67 1.57
C VAL A 191 9.78 9.51 1.81
N LYS A 192 9.40 10.33 0.83
CA LYS A 192 8.26 11.24 0.93
C LYS A 192 6.93 10.48 1.11
N TYR A 193 6.67 9.45 0.31
CA TYR A 193 5.42 8.69 0.40
C TYR A 193 5.36 7.77 1.61
N VAL A 194 6.47 7.15 2.01
CA VAL A 194 6.53 6.34 3.24
C VAL A 194 6.24 7.19 4.47
N SER A 195 6.78 8.42 4.55
CA SER A 195 6.49 9.34 5.66
C SER A 195 5.00 9.67 5.78
N GLN A 196 4.25 9.57 4.67
CA GLN A 196 2.80 9.79 4.59
C GLN A 196 1.98 8.47 4.61
N LYS A 197 2.53 7.39 5.15
CA LYS A 197 1.85 6.11 5.42
C LYS A 197 1.55 5.24 4.20
N ALA A 198 2.19 5.48 3.04
CA ALA A 198 2.04 4.64 1.86
C ALA A 198 2.99 3.43 1.88
N GLY A 199 2.52 2.29 1.33
CA GLY A 199 3.35 1.16 0.93
C GLY A 199 3.82 1.34 -0.52
N ILE A 200 5.03 0.87 -0.86
CA ILE A 200 5.69 1.20 -2.12
C ILE A 200 5.87 -0.04 -3.00
N GLY A 201 5.48 0.06 -4.27
CA GLY A 201 5.96 -0.80 -5.35
C GLY A 201 7.09 -0.08 -6.11
N ILE A 202 8.20 -0.75 -6.35
CA ILE A 202 9.38 -0.18 -7.01
C ILE A 202 9.67 -0.97 -8.28
N GLY A 203 9.57 -0.37 -9.45
CA GLY A 203 9.98 -0.96 -10.72
C GLY A 203 11.45 -0.65 -10.98
N ALA A 204 12.35 -1.58 -10.66
CA ALA A 204 13.80 -1.37 -10.77
C ALA A 204 14.51 -2.35 -11.71
N GLY A 205 13.74 -3.11 -12.49
CA GLY A 205 14.27 -4.11 -13.40
C GLY A 205 15.04 -3.53 -14.60
N ARG A 206 14.97 -2.22 -14.85
CA ARG A 206 15.66 -1.56 -15.95
C ARG A 206 17.12 -1.20 -15.65
N ILE A 207 17.49 -1.12 -14.37
CA ILE A 207 18.86 -0.77 -13.99
C ILE A 207 19.86 -1.75 -14.60
N ARG A 208 20.92 -1.24 -15.22
CA ARG A 208 21.97 -2.03 -15.86
C ARG A 208 22.65 -2.99 -14.89
N ALA A 209 23.00 -4.16 -15.39
CA ALA A 209 23.61 -5.21 -14.59
C ALA A 209 25.11 -4.98 -14.33
N LEU A 210 25.62 -5.71 -13.33
CA LEU A 210 27.05 -5.82 -13.01
C LEU A 210 27.91 -5.96 -14.28
N GLY A 211 28.96 -5.16 -14.40
CA GLY A 211 29.91 -5.16 -15.51
C GLY A 211 29.40 -4.50 -16.79
N SER A 212 28.22 -3.88 -16.81
CA SER A 212 27.80 -3.01 -17.92
C SER A 212 28.66 -1.75 -17.96
N PRO A 213 28.98 -1.23 -19.18
CA PRO A 213 29.81 -0.04 -19.29
C PRO A 213 29.10 1.20 -18.77
N ILE A 214 29.85 2.10 -18.10
CA ILE A 214 29.42 3.44 -17.70
C ILE A 214 30.39 4.46 -18.27
N ARG A 215 29.92 5.72 -18.46
CA ARG A 215 30.75 6.82 -19.01
C ARG A 215 31.53 6.44 -20.27
N LYS A 216 30.84 5.83 -21.25
CA LYS A 216 31.42 5.36 -22.53
C LYS A 216 32.57 4.35 -22.35
N GLY A 217 32.54 3.53 -21.29
CA GLY A 217 33.52 2.49 -21.02
C GLY A 217 34.68 2.90 -20.12
N ASP A 218 34.63 4.10 -19.53
CA ASP A 218 35.60 4.56 -18.53
C ASP A 218 35.55 3.74 -17.23
N ALA A 219 34.39 3.20 -16.89
CA ALA A 219 34.20 2.31 -15.75
C ALA A 219 33.12 1.26 -16.02
N PHE A 220 33.01 0.29 -15.11
CA PHE A 220 31.98 -0.76 -15.14
C PHE A 220 31.04 -0.64 -13.97
N HIS A 221 29.76 -0.94 -14.21
CA HIS A 221 28.73 -0.96 -13.20
C HIS A 221 28.97 -2.08 -12.16
N THR A 222 28.77 -1.76 -10.89
CA THR A 222 29.08 -2.66 -9.76
C THR A 222 27.93 -3.58 -9.37
N GLY A 223 26.85 -3.61 -10.16
CA GLY A 223 25.66 -4.41 -9.93
C GLY A 223 24.51 -3.61 -9.31
N VAL A 224 23.31 -4.21 -9.30
CA VAL A 224 22.09 -3.54 -8.85
C VAL A 224 21.91 -3.57 -7.32
N THR A 225 22.55 -4.50 -6.62
CA THR A 225 22.41 -4.67 -5.16
C THR A 225 22.68 -3.39 -4.36
N PRO A 226 23.70 -2.56 -4.65
CA PRO A 226 23.91 -1.30 -3.94
C PRO A 226 22.74 -0.33 -4.06
N PHE A 227 22.10 -0.24 -5.22
CA PHE A 227 20.91 0.61 -5.42
C PHE A 227 19.67 0.03 -4.74
N TYR A 228 19.53 -1.28 -4.71
CA TYR A 228 18.45 -1.91 -3.95
C TYR A 228 18.60 -1.69 -2.43
N LYS A 229 19.85 -1.64 -1.93
CA LYS A 229 20.13 -1.20 -0.54
C LYS A 229 19.75 0.25 -0.30
N LEU A 230 20.00 1.15 -1.26
CA LEU A 230 19.56 2.54 -1.19
C LEU A 230 18.03 2.63 -1.06
N PHE A 231 17.29 1.89 -1.89
CA PHE A 231 15.81 1.85 -1.82
C PHE A 231 15.31 1.22 -0.52
N GLN A 232 15.97 0.19 -0.01
CA GLN A 232 15.68 -0.36 1.31
C GLN A 232 15.87 0.68 2.41
N SER A 233 16.99 1.40 2.39
CA SER A 233 17.29 2.45 3.36
C SER A 233 16.29 3.60 3.27
N ALA A 234 15.93 4.05 2.06
CA ALA A 234 14.89 5.03 1.83
C ALA A 234 13.53 4.58 2.40
N THR A 235 13.15 3.31 2.15
CA THR A 235 11.90 2.72 2.66
C THR A 235 11.87 2.66 4.19
N ARG A 236 13.00 2.44 4.82
CA ARG A 236 13.14 2.29 6.28
C ARG A 236 13.47 3.60 7.01
N SER A 237 13.77 4.67 6.28
CA SER A 237 14.21 5.95 6.84
C SER A 237 13.13 6.68 7.65
N CYS A 238 11.86 6.46 7.31
CA CYS A 238 10.72 7.06 7.98
C CYS A 238 9.81 6.00 8.61
N SER A 239 9.31 6.29 9.81
CA SER A 239 8.23 5.52 10.40
C SER A 239 6.88 6.16 10.04
N GLN A 240 5.89 5.33 9.73
CA GLN A 240 4.52 5.76 9.46
C GLN A 240 3.83 6.18 10.77
N GLY A 241 4.00 7.45 11.16
CA GLY A 241 3.44 8.00 12.40
C GLY A 241 4.03 7.39 13.68
N GLY A 242 5.28 6.93 13.67
CA GLY A 242 5.97 6.34 14.83
C GLY A 242 5.56 4.91 15.17
N VAL A 243 4.61 4.31 14.43
CA VAL A 243 3.98 3.04 14.81
C VAL A 243 4.28 1.90 13.83
N ARG A 244 4.55 2.21 12.56
CA ARG A 244 4.77 1.22 11.50
C ARG A 244 5.99 1.58 10.67
N ASN A 245 6.87 0.61 10.42
CA ASN A 245 7.97 0.80 9.47
C ASN A 245 7.45 0.83 8.03
N GLY A 246 8.12 1.56 7.16
CA GLY A 246 7.88 1.52 5.72
C GLY A 246 8.11 0.12 5.16
N ALA A 247 7.36 -0.23 4.12
CA ALA A 247 7.48 -1.50 3.42
C ALA A 247 7.44 -1.28 1.90
N ALA A 248 8.23 -2.05 1.16
CA ALA A 248 8.29 -1.97 -0.29
C ALA A 248 8.47 -3.35 -0.92
N THR A 249 7.91 -3.53 -2.14
CA THR A 249 8.19 -4.65 -3.04
C THR A 249 8.90 -4.11 -4.28
N LEU A 250 10.02 -4.74 -4.64
CA LEU A 250 10.83 -4.38 -5.78
C LEU A 250 10.67 -5.41 -6.89
N TYR A 251 10.38 -4.93 -8.12
CA TYR A 251 10.06 -5.74 -9.29
C TYR A 251 11.22 -5.76 -10.28
N TYR A 252 11.55 -6.96 -10.82
CA TYR A 252 12.57 -7.18 -11.83
C TYR A 252 12.25 -8.40 -12.71
N PRO A 253 12.68 -8.43 -13.98
CA PRO A 253 12.42 -9.55 -14.88
C PRO A 253 13.28 -10.77 -14.54
N ILE A 254 12.74 -11.98 -14.73
CA ILE A 254 13.45 -13.26 -14.55
C ILE A 254 14.67 -13.39 -15.47
N TRP A 255 14.69 -12.71 -16.60
CA TRP A 255 15.77 -12.70 -17.56
C TRP A 255 16.85 -11.62 -17.28
N HIS A 256 16.84 -10.98 -16.09
CA HIS A 256 17.89 -10.05 -15.69
C HIS A 256 19.23 -10.79 -15.46
N TYR A 257 20.35 -10.21 -15.93
CA TYR A 257 21.68 -10.83 -15.88
C TYR A 257 22.14 -11.26 -14.48
N GLU A 258 21.73 -10.54 -13.45
CA GLU A 258 22.07 -10.84 -12.05
C GLU A 258 21.01 -11.70 -11.35
N ILE A 259 20.17 -12.43 -12.07
CA ILE A 259 19.02 -13.15 -11.50
C ILE A 259 19.38 -14.10 -10.35
N GLU A 260 20.57 -14.73 -10.40
CA GLU A 260 21.00 -15.64 -9.33
C GLU A 260 21.17 -14.92 -7.99
N ASP A 261 21.73 -13.71 -8.02
CA ASP A 261 21.91 -12.86 -6.83
C ASP A 261 20.59 -12.24 -6.41
N LEU A 262 19.73 -11.85 -7.36
CA LEU A 262 18.44 -11.24 -7.09
C LEU A 262 17.47 -12.20 -6.42
N LEU A 263 17.43 -13.46 -6.79
CA LEU A 263 16.54 -14.46 -6.18
C LEU A 263 16.85 -14.69 -4.70
N VAL A 264 18.10 -14.53 -4.28
CA VAL A 264 18.55 -14.82 -2.92
C VAL A 264 18.62 -13.59 -1.99
N LEU A 265 18.26 -12.39 -2.47
CA LEU A 265 18.39 -11.16 -1.72
C LEU A 265 17.69 -11.19 -0.35
N LYS A 266 16.59 -11.92 -0.23
CA LYS A 266 15.77 -11.98 1.00
C LYS A 266 16.13 -13.12 1.94
N ASN A 267 16.83 -14.15 1.49
CA ASN A 267 17.08 -15.33 2.32
C ASN A 267 18.04 -15.07 3.48
N ASN A 268 18.04 -15.97 4.48
CA ASN A 268 18.87 -15.84 5.68
C ASN A 268 20.31 -16.37 5.49
N LYS A 269 20.65 -16.84 4.29
CA LYS A 269 22.00 -17.33 3.98
C LYS A 269 22.86 -16.19 3.44
N GLY A 270 24.18 -16.24 3.64
CA GLY A 270 25.11 -15.20 3.18
C GLY A 270 25.22 -14.02 4.15
N THR A 271 26.00 -13.01 3.74
CA THR A 271 26.32 -11.82 4.53
C THR A 271 25.34 -10.66 4.23
N GLU A 272 25.29 -9.66 5.11
CA GLU A 272 24.49 -8.44 4.88
C GLU A 272 24.97 -7.66 3.64
N ASP A 273 26.23 -7.84 3.22
CA ASP A 273 26.77 -7.13 2.05
C ASP A 273 26.12 -7.56 0.74
N ASN A 274 25.67 -8.81 0.63
CA ASN A 274 25.04 -9.34 -0.56
C ASN A 274 23.55 -9.68 -0.39
N ARG A 275 22.90 -9.10 0.61
CA ARG A 275 21.47 -9.27 0.91
C ARG A 275 20.75 -7.94 1.06
N VAL A 276 19.46 -7.94 0.75
CA VAL A 276 18.53 -6.82 0.95
C VAL A 276 17.23 -7.41 1.51
N ARG A 277 17.26 -7.76 2.80
CA ARG A 277 16.25 -8.61 3.44
C ARG A 277 14.96 -7.90 3.84
N GLN A 278 15.02 -6.57 4.00
CA GLN A 278 13.92 -5.78 4.55
C GLN A 278 12.96 -5.22 3.50
N MET A 279 13.07 -5.70 2.26
CA MET A 279 12.09 -5.50 1.20
C MET A 279 11.51 -6.83 0.74
N ASP A 280 10.38 -6.77 0.07
CA ASP A 280 9.78 -7.88 -0.66
C ASP A 280 10.15 -7.78 -2.15
N TYR A 281 9.97 -8.84 -2.91
CA TYR A 281 10.35 -8.87 -4.33
C TYR A 281 9.23 -9.40 -5.20
N GLY A 282 9.17 -8.91 -6.44
CA GLY A 282 8.30 -9.42 -7.49
C GLY A 282 9.12 -9.83 -8.71
N VAL A 283 9.14 -11.12 -9.01
CA VAL A 283 9.82 -11.64 -10.18
C VAL A 283 8.83 -11.69 -11.34
N GLN A 284 9.24 -11.11 -12.47
CA GLN A 284 8.39 -10.90 -13.63
C GLN A 284 8.64 -11.98 -14.67
N PHE A 285 7.55 -12.58 -15.13
CA PHE A 285 7.51 -13.66 -16.13
C PHE A 285 6.59 -13.26 -17.27
N ASN A 286 6.78 -13.92 -18.42
CA ASN A 286 5.84 -13.90 -19.53
C ASN A 286 5.68 -15.29 -20.14
N LYS A 287 4.81 -15.43 -21.12
CA LYS A 287 4.52 -16.69 -21.80
C LYS A 287 5.76 -17.41 -22.29
N LEU A 288 6.74 -16.70 -22.89
CA LEU A 288 7.96 -17.30 -23.39
C LEU A 288 8.74 -18.06 -22.32
N MET A 289 8.80 -17.52 -21.09
CA MET A 289 9.53 -18.18 -19.99
C MET A 289 8.85 -19.50 -19.60
N TYR A 290 7.52 -19.56 -19.61
CA TYR A 290 6.78 -20.80 -19.39
C TYR A 290 6.90 -21.78 -20.54
N GLU A 291 6.91 -21.31 -21.82
CA GLU A 291 7.17 -22.17 -22.98
C GLU A 291 8.54 -22.85 -22.85
N ARG A 292 9.58 -22.12 -22.43
CA ARG A 292 10.91 -22.67 -22.17
C ARG A 292 10.92 -23.70 -21.05
N LEU A 293 10.14 -23.48 -19.99
CA LEU A 293 10.00 -24.45 -18.91
C LEU A 293 9.35 -25.76 -19.40
N ILE A 294 8.21 -25.65 -20.11
CA ILE A 294 7.43 -26.80 -20.57
C ILE A 294 8.22 -27.64 -21.59
N THR A 295 8.99 -26.99 -22.45
CA THR A 295 9.82 -27.66 -23.46
C THR A 295 11.19 -28.12 -22.93
N ASN A 296 11.43 -28.00 -21.61
CA ASN A 296 12.73 -28.27 -20.98
C ASN A 296 13.89 -27.53 -21.66
N GLY A 297 13.62 -26.31 -22.10
CA GLY A 297 14.56 -25.43 -22.76
C GLY A 297 15.42 -24.63 -21.80
N ASP A 298 16.06 -23.62 -22.34
CA ASP A 298 16.98 -22.73 -21.63
C ASP A 298 16.37 -21.32 -21.46
N ILE A 299 16.71 -20.65 -20.38
CA ILE A 299 16.47 -19.21 -20.17
C ILE A 299 17.83 -18.51 -20.18
N THR A 300 17.99 -17.56 -21.10
CA THR A 300 19.18 -16.72 -21.23
C THR A 300 18.90 -15.36 -20.58
N VAL A 301 19.84 -14.89 -19.79
CA VAL A 301 19.73 -13.64 -19.04
C VAL A 301 20.69 -12.59 -19.56
N PHE A 302 20.20 -11.34 -19.57
CA PHE A 302 20.89 -10.21 -20.19
C PHE A 302 20.85 -8.98 -19.27
N SER A 303 21.74 -8.01 -19.52
CA SER A 303 21.60 -6.67 -18.97
C SER A 303 20.50 -5.93 -19.75
N PRO A 304 19.49 -5.37 -19.10
CA PRO A 304 18.46 -4.59 -19.79
C PRO A 304 19.01 -3.39 -20.55
N HIS A 305 20.11 -2.83 -20.09
CA HIS A 305 20.85 -1.75 -20.75
C HIS A 305 21.32 -2.10 -22.17
N ASP A 306 21.72 -3.35 -22.39
CA ASP A 306 22.25 -3.82 -23.67
C ASP A 306 21.12 -4.05 -24.69
N LEU A 307 19.88 -4.16 -24.23
CA LEU A 307 18.70 -4.54 -25.01
C LEU A 307 17.45 -3.69 -24.64
N PRO A 308 17.51 -2.35 -24.76
CA PRO A 308 16.43 -1.47 -24.31
C PRO A 308 15.10 -1.72 -25.02
N GLU A 309 15.11 -2.03 -26.33
CA GLU A 309 13.88 -2.37 -27.06
C GLU A 309 13.26 -3.69 -26.58
N MET A 310 14.08 -4.66 -26.20
CA MET A 310 13.59 -5.93 -25.66
C MET A 310 12.97 -5.73 -24.28
N TYR A 311 13.53 -4.84 -23.44
CA TYR A 311 12.96 -4.50 -22.16
C TYR A 311 11.57 -3.87 -22.31
N GLU A 312 11.37 -2.93 -23.22
CA GLU A 312 10.04 -2.35 -23.48
C GLU A 312 9.07 -3.41 -24.05
N ALA A 313 9.51 -4.22 -25.03
CA ALA A 313 8.69 -5.25 -25.63
C ALA A 313 8.23 -6.32 -24.62
N PHE A 314 8.98 -6.55 -23.55
CA PHE A 314 8.61 -7.48 -22.47
C PHE A 314 7.25 -7.13 -21.84
N PHE A 315 6.87 -5.86 -21.86
CA PHE A 315 5.62 -5.37 -21.28
C PHE A 315 4.54 -5.08 -22.33
N ASN A 316 4.92 -4.63 -23.53
CA ASN A 316 3.98 -4.06 -24.48
C ASN A 316 3.81 -4.82 -25.80
N ASP A 317 4.67 -5.83 -26.10
CA ASP A 317 4.61 -6.59 -27.36
C ASP A 317 5.31 -7.95 -27.22
N GLN A 318 4.55 -8.99 -26.93
CA GLN A 318 5.09 -10.32 -26.64
C GLN A 318 5.72 -10.99 -27.87
N ASP A 319 5.20 -10.75 -29.08
CA ASP A 319 5.76 -11.31 -30.32
C ASP A 319 7.11 -10.65 -30.62
N LYS A 320 7.17 -9.33 -30.52
CA LYS A 320 8.43 -8.59 -30.65
C LYS A 320 9.44 -8.98 -29.58
N PHE A 321 9.01 -9.16 -28.34
CA PHE A 321 9.88 -9.65 -27.27
C PHE A 321 10.51 -10.98 -27.62
N LYS A 322 9.72 -11.95 -28.07
CA LYS A 322 10.20 -13.27 -28.45
C LYS A 322 11.23 -13.18 -29.59
N GLU A 323 10.94 -12.40 -30.63
CA GLU A 323 11.88 -12.18 -31.75
C GLU A 323 13.22 -11.60 -31.26
N LEU A 324 13.16 -10.53 -30.47
CA LEU A 324 14.34 -9.84 -29.96
C LEU A 324 15.13 -10.73 -28.99
N TYR A 325 14.45 -11.49 -28.14
CA TYR A 325 15.05 -12.40 -27.18
C TYR A 325 15.81 -13.53 -27.89
N GLU A 326 15.20 -14.22 -28.87
CA GLU A 326 15.82 -15.28 -29.61
C GLU A 326 16.97 -14.76 -30.50
N ARG A 327 16.87 -13.54 -31.02
CA ARG A 327 17.97 -12.87 -31.74
C ARG A 327 19.14 -12.57 -30.79
N ALA A 328 18.88 -12.11 -29.59
CA ALA A 328 19.88 -11.86 -28.55
C ALA A 328 20.56 -13.15 -28.09
N GLU A 329 19.84 -14.26 -27.98
CA GLU A 329 20.39 -15.57 -27.65
C GLU A 329 21.45 -16.03 -28.71
N ARG A 330 21.20 -15.77 -29.99
CA ARG A 330 22.14 -16.11 -31.09
C ARG A 330 23.33 -15.14 -31.19
N ASN A 331 23.24 -13.94 -30.59
CA ASN A 331 24.30 -12.95 -30.67
C ASN A 331 25.48 -13.30 -29.74
N THR A 332 26.62 -13.70 -30.31
CA THR A 332 27.83 -14.07 -29.55
C THR A 332 28.58 -12.88 -28.95
N LYS A 333 28.26 -11.64 -29.37
CA LYS A 333 28.90 -10.42 -28.86
C LYS A 333 28.21 -9.89 -27.62
N LEU A 334 26.97 -10.31 -27.33
CA LEU A 334 26.25 -9.91 -26.14
C LEU A 334 26.72 -10.67 -24.90
N ARG A 335 26.91 -9.95 -23.83
CA ARG A 335 27.17 -10.53 -22.51
C ARG A 335 25.91 -11.20 -21.99
N LYS A 336 25.98 -12.49 -21.72
CA LYS A 336 24.82 -13.29 -21.31
C LYS A 336 25.26 -14.48 -20.47
N LYS A 337 24.30 -15.03 -19.71
CA LYS A 337 24.40 -16.33 -19.06
C LYS A 337 23.18 -17.15 -19.47
N THR A 338 23.27 -18.46 -19.43
CA THR A 338 22.18 -19.36 -19.82
C THR A 338 21.97 -20.40 -18.73
N TYR A 339 20.73 -20.63 -18.36
CA TYR A 339 20.33 -21.58 -17.33
C TYR A 339 19.27 -22.53 -17.89
N LYS A 340 19.22 -23.76 -17.39
CA LYS A 340 18.05 -24.61 -17.62
C LYS A 340 16.83 -23.96 -17.02
N ALA A 341 15.74 -23.84 -17.77
CA ALA A 341 14.51 -23.22 -17.29
C ALA A 341 13.99 -23.93 -16.03
N ALA A 342 14.03 -25.26 -16.00
CA ALA A 342 13.62 -26.05 -14.85
C ALA A 342 14.42 -25.72 -13.57
N ASP A 343 15.74 -25.52 -13.69
CA ASP A 343 16.60 -25.19 -12.53
C ASP A 343 16.31 -23.79 -12.02
N LEU A 344 16.15 -22.81 -12.93
CA LEU A 344 15.86 -21.43 -12.56
C LEU A 344 14.49 -21.30 -11.90
N PHE A 345 13.46 -21.94 -12.45
CA PHE A 345 12.12 -21.99 -11.85
C PHE A 345 12.11 -22.70 -10.50
N SER A 346 12.82 -23.82 -10.38
CA SER A 346 12.96 -24.56 -9.12
C SER A 346 13.60 -23.68 -8.04
N ARG A 347 14.66 -22.96 -8.37
CA ARG A 347 15.32 -22.02 -7.46
C ARG A 347 14.38 -20.88 -7.04
N PHE A 348 13.67 -20.27 -7.99
CA PHE A 348 12.67 -19.26 -7.71
C PHE A 348 11.59 -19.76 -6.72
N MET A 349 11.04 -20.94 -6.98
CA MET A 349 10.00 -21.54 -6.13
C MET A 349 10.53 -21.91 -4.75
N GLN A 350 11.79 -22.37 -4.65
CA GLN A 350 12.42 -22.67 -3.37
C GLN A 350 12.60 -21.39 -2.54
N GLU A 351 13.15 -20.32 -3.11
CA GLU A 351 13.35 -19.05 -2.41
C GLU A 351 11.99 -18.41 -2.01
N ARG A 352 10.98 -18.51 -2.87
CA ARG A 352 9.61 -18.10 -2.55
C ARG A 352 9.03 -18.87 -1.37
N LYS A 353 9.18 -20.18 -1.35
CA LYS A 353 8.75 -21.05 -0.25
C LYS A 353 9.45 -20.70 1.06
N ASP A 354 10.78 -20.55 1.02
CA ASP A 354 11.61 -20.36 2.21
C ASP A 354 11.42 -18.96 2.82
N THR A 355 11.16 -17.94 2.01
CA THR A 355 11.02 -16.55 2.47
C THR A 355 9.56 -16.10 2.63
N GLY A 356 8.61 -16.70 1.92
CA GLY A 356 7.20 -16.34 1.89
C GLY A 356 6.89 -14.95 1.29
N ARG A 357 7.88 -14.26 0.71
CA ARG A 357 7.79 -12.84 0.34
C ARG A 357 8.41 -12.53 -1.03
N ILE A 358 8.26 -13.46 -1.98
CA ILE A 358 8.64 -13.26 -3.38
C ILE A 358 7.39 -13.51 -4.24
N TYR A 359 6.88 -12.44 -4.84
CA TYR A 359 5.73 -12.50 -5.75
C TYR A 359 6.14 -13.01 -7.13
N LEU A 360 5.18 -13.56 -7.86
CA LEU A 360 5.26 -13.86 -9.27
C LEU A 360 4.31 -12.91 -10.00
N GLN A 361 4.82 -12.12 -10.96
CA GLN A 361 4.01 -11.25 -11.81
C GLN A 361 4.09 -11.71 -13.26
N ASN A 362 2.95 -12.03 -13.86
CA ASN A 362 2.83 -12.33 -15.29
C ASN A 362 2.58 -11.02 -16.05
N VAL A 363 3.63 -10.45 -16.65
CA VAL A 363 3.55 -9.11 -17.25
C VAL A 363 2.67 -9.06 -18.50
N ASP A 364 2.60 -10.14 -19.25
CA ASP A 364 1.70 -10.28 -20.40
C ASP A 364 0.23 -10.29 -19.95
N HIS A 365 -0.12 -11.03 -18.91
CA HIS A 365 -1.48 -11.03 -18.36
C HIS A 365 -1.85 -9.69 -17.73
N ALA A 366 -0.93 -9.07 -16.99
CA ALA A 366 -1.14 -7.74 -16.41
C ALA A 366 -1.48 -6.69 -17.49
N ASN A 367 -0.91 -6.81 -18.69
CA ASN A 367 -1.16 -5.90 -19.79
C ASN A 367 -2.38 -6.30 -20.64
N THR A 368 -2.52 -7.58 -21.04
CA THR A 368 -3.64 -8.01 -21.89
C THR A 368 -4.99 -8.03 -21.20
N HIS A 369 -5.04 -8.11 -19.86
CA HIS A 369 -6.27 -8.05 -19.06
C HIS A 369 -6.48 -6.69 -18.37
N SER A 370 -5.63 -5.71 -18.67
CA SER A 370 -5.73 -4.34 -18.18
C SER A 370 -6.79 -3.55 -18.95
N PRO A 371 -7.43 -2.54 -18.34
CA PRO A 371 -8.24 -1.57 -19.06
C PRO A 371 -7.40 -0.57 -19.89
N PHE A 372 -6.07 -0.59 -19.75
CA PHE A 372 -5.15 0.28 -20.48
C PHE A 372 -4.65 -0.40 -21.76
N ASP A 373 -4.41 0.40 -22.79
CA ASP A 373 -3.74 -0.05 -24.02
C ASP A 373 -2.23 -0.20 -23.73
N GLU A 374 -1.71 -1.41 -23.81
CA GLU A 374 -0.31 -1.73 -23.49
C GLU A 374 0.71 -1.00 -24.38
N LYS A 375 0.31 -0.56 -25.56
CA LYS A 375 1.17 0.21 -26.49
C LYS A 375 1.32 1.67 -26.07
N ILE A 376 0.30 2.20 -25.38
CA ILE A 376 0.23 3.61 -24.94
C ILE A 376 0.66 3.74 -23.48
N ALA A 377 0.20 2.83 -22.63
CA ALA A 377 0.36 2.90 -21.19
C ALA A 377 0.61 1.50 -20.59
N PRO A 378 1.78 0.90 -20.88
CA PRO A 378 2.11 -0.43 -20.38
C PRO A 378 2.24 -0.47 -18.85
N VAL A 379 1.70 -1.53 -18.26
CA VAL A 379 1.89 -1.87 -16.86
C VAL A 379 3.24 -2.59 -16.71
N LYS A 380 4.18 -1.97 -15.99
CA LYS A 380 5.55 -2.49 -15.86
C LYS A 380 5.87 -3.07 -14.49
N MET A 381 4.98 -2.91 -13.51
CA MET A 381 5.15 -3.40 -12.16
C MET A 381 3.83 -3.41 -11.41
N SER A 382 3.85 -3.86 -10.16
CA SER A 382 2.71 -3.78 -9.25
C SER A 382 3.09 -3.03 -7.96
N ASN A 383 2.15 -2.93 -7.02
CA ASN A 383 2.35 -2.27 -5.72
C ASN A 383 3.03 -3.18 -4.69
N LEU A 384 3.02 -2.78 -3.41
CA LEU A 384 3.60 -3.52 -2.29
C LEU A 384 3.05 -4.95 -2.17
N CYS A 385 1.75 -5.15 -2.36
CA CYS A 385 1.07 -6.44 -2.15
C CYS A 385 0.73 -7.18 -3.46
N ALA A 386 1.17 -6.67 -4.61
CA ALA A 386 0.99 -7.26 -5.95
C ALA A 386 -0.48 -7.39 -6.41
N GLU A 387 -1.36 -6.50 -5.94
CA GLU A 387 -2.78 -6.47 -6.32
C GLU A 387 -3.18 -5.31 -7.23
N ILE A 388 -2.26 -4.37 -7.54
CA ILE A 388 -2.53 -3.17 -8.33
C ILE A 388 -1.64 -3.15 -9.55
N ASP A 389 -2.24 -3.13 -10.72
CA ASP A 389 -1.57 -3.05 -12.02
C ASP A 389 -1.94 -1.72 -12.70
N LEU A 390 -1.12 -0.70 -12.50
CA LEU A 390 -1.27 0.64 -13.04
C LEU A 390 -0.03 1.07 -13.83
N PRO A 391 -0.20 1.80 -14.96
CA PRO A 391 0.92 2.27 -15.75
C PRO A 391 1.71 3.35 -15.03
N THR A 392 3.03 3.29 -15.15
CA THR A 392 4.00 4.25 -14.60
C THR A 392 4.91 4.79 -15.70
N VAL A 393 5.58 5.91 -15.43
CA VAL A 393 6.67 6.45 -16.25
C VAL A 393 7.80 6.84 -15.28
N PRO A 394 9.03 6.39 -15.47
CA PRO A 394 10.12 6.71 -14.55
C PRO A 394 10.39 8.22 -14.53
N LEU A 395 10.66 8.74 -13.34
CA LEU A 395 11.12 10.11 -13.18
C LEU A 395 12.54 10.24 -13.71
N LYS A 396 12.82 11.26 -14.53
CA LYS A 396 14.18 11.58 -14.99
C LYS A 396 15.02 12.21 -13.88
N ASP A 397 14.38 13.07 -13.08
CA ASP A 397 14.93 13.70 -11.88
C ASP A 397 13.78 14.08 -10.91
N VAL A 398 14.09 14.74 -9.79
CA VAL A 398 13.11 15.12 -8.75
C VAL A 398 12.10 16.21 -9.17
N ASN A 399 12.38 16.92 -10.27
CA ASN A 399 11.53 17.98 -10.80
C ASN A 399 10.87 17.59 -12.13
N ASP A 400 10.96 16.32 -12.52
CA ASP A 400 10.38 15.84 -13.79
C ASP A 400 8.85 15.92 -13.77
N GLU A 401 8.30 16.70 -14.69
CA GLU A 401 6.84 16.87 -14.88
C GLU A 401 6.24 15.82 -15.82
N ASP A 402 7.05 15.11 -16.59
CA ASP A 402 6.61 14.08 -17.53
C ASP A 402 6.52 12.70 -16.89
N GLY A 403 7.22 12.49 -15.77
CA GLY A 403 7.19 11.25 -15.02
C GLY A 403 5.81 10.96 -14.42
N ARG A 404 5.53 9.67 -14.18
CA ARG A 404 4.24 9.24 -13.63
C ARG A 404 4.41 8.26 -12.49
N ILE A 405 4.08 8.71 -11.28
CA ILE A 405 3.90 7.87 -10.11
C ILE A 405 2.43 7.47 -10.04
N ALA A 406 2.13 6.18 -9.98
CA ALA A 406 0.77 5.71 -9.84
C ALA A 406 0.36 5.66 -8.36
N LEU A 407 -0.85 6.12 -8.07
CA LEU A 407 -1.42 6.16 -6.74
C LEU A 407 -2.65 5.27 -6.68
N CYS A 408 -2.85 4.58 -5.56
CA CYS A 408 -4.03 3.76 -5.34
C CYS A 408 -4.62 4.02 -3.96
N THR A 409 -5.90 4.33 -3.94
CA THR A 409 -6.75 4.31 -2.74
C THR A 409 -7.56 3.02 -2.74
N LEU A 410 -7.73 2.44 -1.56
CA LEU A 410 -8.38 1.13 -1.39
C LEU A 410 -9.69 1.24 -0.64
N SER A 411 -10.61 0.35 -0.98
CA SER A 411 -11.80 0.02 -0.20
C SER A 411 -12.13 -1.45 -0.42
N ALA A 412 -12.63 -2.13 0.58
CA ALA A 412 -13.00 -3.54 0.45
C ALA A 412 -14.40 -3.80 0.97
N ILE A 413 -15.15 -4.64 0.24
CA ILE A 413 -16.49 -5.07 0.62
C ILE A 413 -16.38 -6.32 1.49
N ASN A 414 -17.09 -6.33 2.61
CA ASN A 414 -17.21 -7.49 3.48
C ASN A 414 -18.21 -8.49 2.90
N TRP A 415 -17.72 -9.51 2.23
CA TRP A 415 -18.54 -10.56 1.64
C TRP A 415 -19.42 -11.30 2.67
N GLY A 416 -19.00 -11.35 3.93
CA GLY A 416 -19.79 -11.96 5.00
C GLY A 416 -21.11 -11.22 5.29
N ASN A 417 -21.18 -9.94 4.94
CA ASN A 417 -22.35 -9.10 5.12
C ASN A 417 -23.24 -9.00 3.87
N VAL A 418 -22.80 -9.52 2.72
CA VAL A 418 -23.59 -9.52 1.47
C VAL A 418 -24.64 -10.63 1.54
N LYS A 419 -25.91 -10.28 1.68
CA LYS A 419 -27.03 -11.22 1.76
C LYS A 419 -27.81 -11.32 0.46
N SER A 420 -27.70 -10.34 -0.42
CA SER A 420 -28.41 -10.27 -1.68
C SER A 420 -27.61 -9.52 -2.76
N PRO A 421 -27.93 -9.69 -4.06
CA PRO A 421 -27.36 -8.86 -5.13
C PRO A 421 -27.58 -7.36 -4.91
N HIS A 422 -28.70 -6.97 -4.33
CA HIS A 422 -29.00 -5.57 -4.03
C HIS A 422 -28.09 -4.97 -2.95
N ASP A 423 -27.78 -5.75 -1.89
CA ASP A 423 -26.80 -5.32 -0.87
C ASP A 423 -25.43 -5.10 -1.49
N PHE A 424 -25.00 -6.00 -2.38
CA PHE A 424 -23.74 -5.88 -3.08
C PHE A 424 -23.67 -4.63 -3.95
N GLU A 425 -24.73 -4.35 -4.75
CA GLU A 425 -24.83 -3.13 -5.56
C GLU A 425 -24.72 -1.87 -4.70
N LYS A 426 -25.44 -1.82 -3.58
CA LYS A 426 -25.41 -0.69 -2.64
C LYS A 426 -24.00 -0.49 -2.07
N MET A 427 -23.36 -1.57 -1.59
CA MET A 427 -22.01 -1.52 -1.03
C MET A 427 -20.97 -1.06 -2.08
N CYS A 428 -21.02 -1.59 -3.30
CA CYS A 428 -20.16 -1.17 -4.41
C CYS A 428 -20.32 0.32 -4.71
N LYS A 429 -21.56 0.79 -4.81
CA LYS A 429 -21.86 2.19 -5.08
C LYS A 429 -21.29 3.13 -4.01
N LEU A 430 -21.43 2.78 -2.74
CA LEU A 430 -20.88 3.55 -1.62
C LEU A 430 -19.35 3.52 -1.62
N ALA A 431 -18.76 2.34 -1.79
CA ALA A 431 -17.31 2.18 -1.82
C ALA A 431 -16.66 3.03 -2.93
N VAL A 432 -17.17 2.94 -4.17
CA VAL A 432 -16.65 3.70 -5.32
C VAL A 432 -16.81 5.20 -5.09
N ARG A 433 -17.97 5.67 -4.63
CA ARG A 433 -18.18 7.11 -4.37
C ARG A 433 -17.30 7.65 -3.24
N GLY A 434 -17.06 6.85 -2.20
CA GLY A 434 -16.12 7.24 -1.15
C GLY A 434 -14.68 7.36 -1.63
N LEU A 435 -14.27 6.51 -2.59
CA LEU A 435 -12.95 6.59 -3.22
C LEU A 435 -12.83 7.76 -4.21
N ASP A 436 -13.89 8.04 -4.97
CA ASP A 436 -13.95 9.14 -5.94
C ASP A 436 -13.93 10.52 -5.24
N ALA A 437 -14.34 10.57 -3.98
CA ALA A 437 -14.35 11.80 -3.18
C ALA A 437 -13.00 12.12 -2.49
N LEU A 438 -12.01 11.22 -2.57
CA LEU A 438 -10.67 11.41 -1.99
C LEU A 438 -9.77 12.23 -2.91
#